data_3daddd91a0b10dc8410ed7f3c8130111
#
_entry.id   3daddd91a0b10dc8410ed7f3c8130111
#
_cell.length_a   1.000
_cell.length_b   1.000
_cell.length_c   1.000
_cell.angle_alpha   90.00
_cell.angle_beta   90.00
_cell.angle_gamma   90.00
#
_symmetry.space_group_name_H-M   'P 1'
#
loop_
_entity.id
_entity.type
_entity.pdbx_description
1 polymer ?
#
loop_
_entity_poly.entity_id
_entity_poly.type
_entity_poly.pdbx_seq_one_letter_code
_entity_poly.pdbx_strand_id
1 'polypeptide(L)'
;DEERLGDFNVYLKRAKKSLCIDHHVTNTRYCQVNLVAADASSASEVLFEQLNPDNVDKNVAECLYTGIVHDTGVFKYSCTSAKTMEIAGFLMGKGVDFGSIIDNSFYKKTYVQNQIMGRALLESITFLDGKAIFSALRQSDLDFYGVTGKDLDGIIDQLRLTEGVEVAIFLYETG
;
A
#
# COMPACT_ATOMS: atom_id res chain seq x y z
N ASP A 1 7.95 -8.41 -11.20
CA ASP A 1 8.32 -9.55 -12.05
C ASP A 1 7.07 -10.16 -12.70
N GLU A 2 7.27 -11.04 -13.69
CA GLU A 2 6.19 -11.67 -14.44
C GLU A 2 5.25 -12.50 -13.54
N GLU A 3 5.76 -13.10 -12.48
CA GLU A 3 5.01 -13.93 -11.54
C GLU A 3 3.92 -13.14 -10.80
N ARG A 4 4.12 -11.84 -10.58
CA ARG A 4 3.12 -10.96 -9.96
C ARG A 4 1.85 -10.77 -10.80
N LEU A 5 1.90 -11.10 -12.09
CA LEU A 5 0.72 -11.07 -12.95
C LEU A 5 -0.26 -12.21 -12.63
N GLY A 6 0.19 -13.27 -11.94
CA GLY A 6 -0.65 -14.42 -11.64
C GLY A 6 -1.39 -14.93 -12.88
N ASP A 7 -2.70 -15.11 -12.77
CA ASP A 7 -3.55 -15.60 -13.87
C ASP A 7 -3.61 -14.65 -15.08
N PHE A 8 -3.27 -13.37 -14.90
CA PHE A 8 -3.26 -12.40 -16.01
C PHE A 8 -2.07 -12.59 -16.98
N ASN A 9 -1.08 -13.39 -16.62
CA ASN A 9 0.06 -13.69 -17.49
C ASN A 9 -0.36 -14.28 -18.85
N VAL A 10 -1.52 -14.94 -18.91
CA VAL A 10 -2.10 -15.44 -20.17
C VAL A 10 -2.34 -14.33 -21.19
N TYR A 11 -2.71 -13.14 -20.74
CA TYR A 11 -2.93 -11.99 -21.63
C TYR A 11 -1.62 -11.42 -22.13
N LEU A 12 -0.60 -11.34 -21.28
CA LEU A 12 0.74 -10.92 -21.69
C LEU A 12 1.29 -11.81 -22.79
N LYS A 13 1.18 -13.14 -22.63
CA LYS A 13 1.67 -14.12 -23.62
C LYS A 13 0.95 -14.05 -24.97
N ARG A 14 -0.28 -13.56 -25.00
CA ARG A 14 -1.09 -13.39 -26.21
C ARG A 14 -1.02 -11.98 -26.81
N ALA A 15 -0.45 -11.03 -26.08
CA ALA A 15 -0.39 -9.64 -26.52
C ALA A 15 0.55 -9.46 -27.73
N LYS A 16 0.09 -8.73 -28.75
CA LYS A 16 0.93 -8.34 -29.89
C LYS A 16 1.99 -7.31 -29.51
N LYS A 17 1.69 -6.47 -28.51
CA LYS A 17 2.58 -5.46 -27.93
C LYS A 17 2.40 -5.46 -26.44
N SER A 18 3.50 -5.26 -25.70
CA SER A 18 3.48 -5.19 -24.25
C SER A 18 4.34 -4.03 -23.75
N LEU A 19 3.83 -3.35 -22.74
CA LEU A 19 4.50 -2.28 -22.01
C LEU A 19 4.45 -2.61 -20.52
N CYS A 20 5.59 -2.50 -19.84
CA CYS A 20 5.69 -2.55 -18.39
C CYS A 20 6.07 -1.17 -17.86
N ILE A 21 5.32 -0.68 -16.88
CA ILE A 21 5.65 0.51 -16.09
C ILE A 21 5.79 0.05 -14.65
N ASP A 22 6.97 0.21 -14.07
CA ASP A 22 7.27 -0.35 -12.74
C ASP A 22 8.36 0.44 -12.03
N HIS A 23 8.41 0.32 -10.71
CA HIS A 23 9.45 0.88 -9.85
C HIS A 23 10.18 -0.18 -9.00
N HIS A 24 9.85 -1.46 -9.17
CA HIS A 24 10.51 -2.51 -8.39
C HIS A 24 11.91 -2.83 -8.92
N VAL A 25 12.89 -2.82 -8.03
CA VAL A 25 14.29 -3.19 -8.33
C VAL A 25 14.41 -4.63 -8.86
N THR A 26 13.48 -5.51 -8.50
CA THR A 26 13.45 -6.92 -8.93
C THR A 26 12.80 -7.14 -10.29
N ASN A 27 12.38 -6.07 -10.99
CA ASN A 27 11.72 -6.21 -12.30
C ASN A 27 12.69 -6.78 -13.34
N THR A 28 12.31 -7.87 -13.99
CA THR A 28 13.12 -8.59 -15.00
C THR A 28 13.00 -8.01 -16.40
N ARG A 29 12.25 -6.91 -16.60
CA ARG A 29 12.03 -6.24 -17.90
C ARG A 29 11.44 -7.19 -18.95
N TYR A 30 10.40 -7.92 -18.60
CA TYR A 30 9.78 -9.01 -19.35
C TYR A 30 8.84 -8.56 -20.49
N CYS A 31 8.58 -7.27 -20.62
CA CYS A 31 7.78 -6.71 -21.72
C CYS A 31 8.66 -6.24 -22.90
N GLN A 32 8.02 -5.98 -24.05
CA GLN A 32 8.72 -5.42 -25.21
C GLN A 32 9.24 -4.00 -24.96
N VAL A 33 8.46 -3.21 -24.23
CA VAL A 33 8.87 -1.88 -23.74
C VAL A 33 8.81 -1.90 -22.22
N ASN A 34 9.86 -1.41 -21.55
CA ASN A 34 9.93 -1.42 -20.09
C ASN A 34 10.39 -0.05 -19.60
N LEU A 35 9.51 0.64 -18.90
CA LEU A 35 9.75 1.88 -18.18
C LEU A 35 9.89 1.51 -16.70
N VAL A 36 11.11 1.27 -16.25
CA VAL A 36 11.41 0.81 -14.90
C VAL A 36 12.38 1.78 -14.25
N ALA A 37 11.93 2.46 -13.18
CA ALA A 37 12.70 3.40 -12.39
C ALA A 37 12.67 2.97 -10.91
N ALA A 38 13.73 2.30 -10.46
CA ALA A 38 13.81 1.72 -9.11
C ALA A 38 13.95 2.78 -8.00
N ASP A 39 14.28 4.01 -8.34
CA ASP A 39 14.39 5.17 -7.47
C ASP A 39 13.09 5.99 -7.38
N ALA A 40 12.08 5.67 -8.20
CA ALA A 40 10.77 6.29 -8.13
C ALA A 40 9.98 5.74 -6.92
N SER A 41 9.15 6.58 -6.34
CA SER A 41 8.32 6.23 -5.18
C SER A 41 7.22 5.22 -5.49
N SER A 42 6.76 5.18 -6.74
CA SER A 42 5.65 4.36 -7.19
C SER A 42 5.66 4.19 -8.71
N ALA A 43 4.96 3.18 -9.20
CA ALA A 43 4.69 3.05 -10.65
C ALA A 43 3.87 4.25 -11.18
N SER A 44 3.05 4.88 -10.34
CA SER A 44 2.30 6.11 -10.68
C SER A 44 3.20 7.30 -10.91
N GLU A 45 4.30 7.44 -10.16
CA GLU A 45 5.34 8.44 -10.41
C GLU A 45 6.02 8.20 -11.75
N VAL A 46 6.44 6.95 -12.03
CA VAL A 46 7.04 6.57 -13.32
C VAL A 46 6.09 6.87 -14.49
N LEU A 47 4.81 6.56 -14.33
CA LEU A 47 3.79 6.84 -15.35
C LEU A 47 3.62 8.34 -15.57
N PHE A 48 3.51 9.13 -14.49
CA PHE A 48 3.33 10.58 -14.59
C PHE A 48 4.43 11.24 -15.43
N GLU A 49 5.67 10.80 -15.30
CA GLU A 49 6.80 11.33 -16.07
C GLU A 49 6.71 11.08 -17.58
N GLN A 50 5.88 10.13 -18.00
CA GLN A 50 5.66 9.84 -19.42
C GLN A 50 4.46 10.58 -19.99
N LEU A 51 3.65 11.22 -19.14
CA LEU A 51 2.46 11.94 -19.60
C LEU A 51 2.80 13.39 -19.94
N ASN A 52 2.06 13.94 -20.91
CA ASN A 52 2.03 15.39 -21.07
C ASN A 52 1.17 15.98 -19.92
N PRO A 53 1.72 16.86 -19.07
CA PRO A 53 1.00 17.45 -17.94
C PRO A 53 -0.32 18.16 -18.33
N ASP A 54 -0.42 18.68 -19.56
CA ASP A 54 -1.64 19.30 -20.07
C ASP A 54 -2.80 18.31 -20.24
N ASN A 55 -2.48 17.03 -20.45
CA ASN A 55 -3.46 15.95 -20.59
C ASN A 55 -3.89 15.32 -19.25
N VAL A 56 -3.31 15.77 -18.14
CA VAL A 56 -3.68 15.30 -16.80
C VAL A 56 -4.86 16.12 -16.31
N ASP A 57 -6.06 15.55 -16.46
CA ASP A 57 -7.28 16.08 -15.87
C ASP A 57 -7.42 15.64 -14.39
N LYS A 58 -8.50 16.05 -13.74
CA LYS A 58 -8.77 15.70 -12.34
C LYS A 58 -8.85 14.19 -12.11
N ASN A 59 -9.49 13.43 -12.99
CA ASN A 59 -9.68 11.98 -12.81
C ASN A 59 -8.35 11.23 -12.92
N VAL A 60 -7.54 11.58 -13.90
CA VAL A 60 -6.17 11.04 -14.05
C VAL A 60 -5.33 11.41 -12.84
N ALA A 61 -5.43 12.66 -12.37
CA ALA A 61 -4.69 13.13 -11.20
C ALA A 61 -5.09 12.37 -9.93
N GLU A 62 -6.37 12.08 -9.71
CA GLU A 62 -6.85 11.29 -8.56
C GLU A 62 -6.31 9.85 -8.59
N CYS A 63 -6.29 9.21 -9.76
CA CYS A 63 -5.72 7.87 -9.91
C CYS A 63 -4.21 7.85 -9.61
N LEU A 64 -3.44 8.78 -10.18
CA LEU A 64 -2.00 8.88 -9.97
C LEU A 64 -1.67 9.22 -8.52
N TYR A 65 -2.38 10.17 -7.94
CA TYR A 65 -2.21 10.57 -6.54
C TYR A 65 -2.49 9.39 -5.59
N THR A 66 -3.56 8.63 -5.84
CA THR A 66 -3.88 7.44 -5.05
C THR A 66 -2.74 6.42 -5.08
N GLY A 67 -2.18 6.13 -6.25
CA GLY A 67 -1.05 5.19 -6.36
C GLY A 67 0.20 5.69 -5.62
N ILE A 68 0.52 6.99 -5.72
CA ILE A 68 1.65 7.58 -4.98
C ILE A 68 1.41 7.48 -3.46
N VAL A 69 0.22 7.83 -2.98
CA VAL A 69 -0.13 7.79 -1.56
C VAL A 69 -0.04 6.37 -1.00
N HIS A 70 -0.48 5.37 -1.75
CA HIS A 70 -0.40 3.96 -1.34
C HIS A 70 1.04 3.47 -1.23
N ASP A 71 1.86 3.67 -2.25
CA ASP A 71 3.23 3.17 -2.28
C ASP A 71 4.17 3.90 -1.31
N THR A 72 3.85 5.16 -0.99
CA THR A 72 4.65 5.98 -0.06
C THR A 72 4.17 5.88 1.40
N GLY A 73 3.08 5.17 1.67
CA GLY A 73 2.46 5.14 2.99
C GLY A 73 2.10 6.55 3.48
N VAL A 74 1.39 7.30 2.66
CA VAL A 74 1.07 8.73 2.90
C VAL A 74 2.35 9.56 3.06
N PHE A 75 3.29 9.40 2.12
CA PHE A 75 4.58 10.11 2.09
C PHE A 75 5.51 9.85 3.29
N LYS A 76 5.27 8.77 4.03
CA LYS A 76 6.04 8.41 5.23
C LYS A 76 7.25 7.53 4.92
N TYR A 77 7.20 6.72 3.86
CA TYR A 77 8.26 5.77 3.56
C TYR A 77 9.47 6.44 2.91
N SER A 78 10.63 5.81 3.05
CA SER A 78 11.92 6.32 2.56
C SER A 78 12.03 6.44 1.04
N CYS A 79 11.12 5.83 0.29
CA CYS A 79 11.02 6.02 -1.16
C CYS A 79 10.45 7.39 -1.55
N THR A 80 9.88 8.15 -0.61
CA THR A 80 9.37 9.51 -0.85
C THR A 80 10.54 10.47 -1.08
N SER A 81 10.56 11.12 -2.23
CA SER A 81 11.57 12.10 -2.62
C SER A 81 10.98 13.51 -2.78
N ALA A 82 11.84 14.53 -2.94
CA ALA A 82 11.40 15.88 -3.30
C ALA A 82 10.58 15.87 -4.59
N LYS A 83 11.00 15.10 -5.58
CA LYS A 83 10.29 14.89 -6.85
C LYS A 83 8.89 14.28 -6.64
N THR A 84 8.76 13.28 -5.79
CA THR A 84 7.46 12.72 -5.40
C THR A 84 6.53 13.81 -4.87
N MET A 85 7.04 14.68 -3.99
CA MET A 85 6.25 15.78 -3.42
C MET A 85 5.89 16.85 -4.45
N GLU A 86 6.78 17.16 -5.40
CA GLU A 86 6.49 18.08 -6.51
C GLU A 86 5.37 17.55 -7.41
N ILE A 87 5.44 16.25 -7.77
CA ILE A 87 4.39 15.59 -8.54
C ILE A 87 3.06 15.57 -7.76
N ALA A 88 3.09 15.20 -6.48
CA ALA A 88 1.90 15.22 -5.64
C ALA A 88 1.27 16.62 -5.55
N GLY A 89 2.10 17.66 -5.38
CA GLY A 89 1.64 19.05 -5.41
C GLY A 89 1.00 19.47 -6.73
N PHE A 90 1.60 19.06 -7.86
CA PHE A 90 1.01 19.28 -9.18
C PHE A 90 -0.37 18.63 -9.32
N LEU A 91 -0.48 17.35 -8.89
CA LEU A 91 -1.73 16.59 -8.95
C LEU A 91 -2.80 17.22 -8.07
N MET A 92 -2.45 17.66 -6.85
CA MET A 92 -3.36 18.42 -5.97
C MET A 92 -3.87 19.69 -6.63
N GLY A 93 -3.03 20.40 -7.39
CA GLY A 93 -3.40 21.57 -8.18
C GLY A 93 -4.48 21.32 -9.24
N LYS A 94 -4.70 20.03 -9.64
CA LYS A 94 -5.79 19.63 -10.53
C LYS A 94 -7.14 19.45 -9.81
N GLY A 95 -7.21 19.76 -8.50
CA GLY A 95 -8.44 19.69 -7.71
C GLY A 95 -8.73 18.31 -7.13
N VAL A 96 -7.68 17.49 -6.90
CA VAL A 96 -7.78 16.19 -6.23
C VAL A 96 -8.32 16.37 -4.81
N ASP A 97 -9.31 15.58 -4.43
CA ASP A 97 -9.77 15.47 -3.04
C ASP A 97 -8.83 14.54 -2.24
N PHE A 98 -7.64 15.05 -1.97
CA PHE A 98 -6.57 14.29 -1.32
C PHE A 98 -6.96 13.82 0.08
N GLY A 99 -7.75 14.61 0.83
CA GLY A 99 -8.21 14.24 2.16
C GLY A 99 -9.08 12.98 2.11
N SER A 100 -10.08 12.96 1.24
CA SER A 100 -10.93 11.78 1.05
C SER A 100 -10.15 10.56 0.55
N ILE A 101 -9.17 10.73 -0.33
CA ILE A 101 -8.33 9.63 -0.81
C ILE A 101 -7.54 9.02 0.36
N ILE A 102 -6.87 9.85 1.15
CA ILE A 102 -6.06 9.39 2.29
C ILE A 102 -6.95 8.72 3.33
N ASP A 103 -8.06 9.35 3.70
CA ASP A 103 -9.00 8.82 4.68
C ASP A 103 -9.53 7.44 4.26
N ASN A 104 -10.03 7.33 3.04
CA ASN A 104 -10.63 6.09 2.55
C ASN A 104 -9.59 4.97 2.35
N SER A 105 -8.33 5.32 2.07
CA SER A 105 -7.26 4.35 1.82
C SER A 105 -6.59 3.85 3.10
N PHE A 106 -6.44 4.72 4.15
CA PHE A 106 -5.58 4.39 5.30
C PHE A 106 -6.27 4.52 6.65
N TYR A 107 -7.15 5.51 6.82
CA TYR A 107 -7.62 5.85 8.17
C TYR A 107 -9.02 5.37 8.48
N LYS A 108 -9.93 5.34 7.51
CA LYS A 108 -11.29 4.88 7.76
C LYS A 108 -11.32 3.38 8.01
N LYS A 109 -11.82 3.01 9.16
CA LYS A 109 -12.11 1.63 9.55
C LYS A 109 -13.57 1.53 9.96
N THR A 110 -14.18 0.40 9.73
CA THR A 110 -15.50 0.11 10.26
C THR A 110 -15.45 0.00 11.80
N TYR A 111 -16.58 0.14 12.45
CA TYR A 111 -16.65 -0.04 13.90
C TYR A 111 -16.10 -1.41 14.34
N VAL A 112 -16.46 -2.46 13.63
CA VAL A 112 -16.00 -3.83 13.90
C VAL A 112 -14.49 -3.99 13.69
N GLN A 113 -13.93 -3.39 12.63
CA GLN A 113 -12.47 -3.38 12.43
C GLN A 113 -11.73 -2.67 13.57
N ASN A 114 -12.29 -1.57 14.09
CA ASN A 114 -11.73 -0.91 15.26
C ASN A 114 -11.82 -1.76 16.52
N GLN A 115 -12.92 -2.52 16.71
CA GLN A 115 -13.08 -3.41 17.85
C GLN A 115 -12.06 -4.56 17.82
N ILE A 116 -11.92 -5.25 16.69
CA ILE A 116 -10.96 -6.36 16.58
C ILE A 116 -9.51 -5.88 16.67
N MET A 117 -9.21 -4.69 16.15
CA MET A 117 -7.92 -4.03 16.34
C MET A 117 -7.67 -3.74 17.81
N GLY A 118 -8.64 -3.17 18.53
CA GLY A 118 -8.57 -2.95 19.97
C GLY A 118 -8.31 -4.25 20.73
N ARG A 119 -8.98 -5.34 20.38
CA ARG A 119 -8.76 -6.68 20.94
C ARG A 119 -7.32 -7.14 20.73
N ALA A 120 -6.81 -7.05 19.51
CA ALA A 120 -5.44 -7.44 19.19
C ALA A 120 -4.39 -6.63 19.94
N LEU A 121 -4.61 -5.33 20.14
CA LEU A 121 -3.73 -4.45 20.90
C LEU A 121 -3.74 -4.78 22.41
N LEU A 122 -4.91 -5.03 22.99
CA LEU A 122 -5.05 -5.39 24.41
C LEU A 122 -4.40 -6.74 24.75
N GLU A 123 -4.42 -7.69 23.83
CA GLU A 123 -3.82 -9.02 23.99
C GLU A 123 -2.34 -9.05 23.56
N SER A 124 -1.79 -7.93 23.10
CA SER A 124 -0.40 -7.88 22.69
C SER A 124 0.56 -7.94 23.88
N ILE A 125 1.70 -8.56 23.66
CA ILE A 125 2.80 -8.63 24.62
C ILE A 125 4.08 -8.09 24.00
N THR A 126 4.88 -7.38 24.77
CA THR A 126 6.22 -6.96 24.40
C THR A 126 7.26 -7.91 24.99
N PHE A 127 8.37 -8.12 24.27
CA PHE A 127 9.50 -8.93 24.71
C PHE A 127 10.80 -8.39 24.11
N LEU A 128 11.95 -9.00 24.42
CA LEU A 128 13.28 -8.49 24.03
C LEU A 128 13.48 -7.03 24.46
N ASP A 129 13.25 -6.74 25.74
CA ASP A 129 13.37 -5.40 26.34
C ASP A 129 12.51 -4.33 25.59
N GLY A 130 11.32 -4.74 25.15
CA GLY A 130 10.38 -3.87 24.44
C GLY A 130 10.63 -3.71 22.94
N LYS A 131 11.68 -4.33 22.39
CA LYS A 131 12.02 -4.22 20.96
C LYS A 131 11.14 -5.05 20.04
N ALA A 132 10.44 -6.02 20.57
CA ALA A 132 9.50 -6.84 19.82
C ALA A 132 8.13 -6.83 20.45
N ILE A 133 7.10 -6.86 19.63
CA ILE A 133 5.69 -6.98 20.04
C ILE A 133 5.04 -8.15 19.29
N PHE A 134 4.23 -8.91 20.01
CA PHE A 134 3.49 -10.03 19.48
C PHE A 134 2.02 -9.90 19.85
N SER A 135 1.14 -10.23 18.91
CA SER A 135 -0.29 -10.42 19.17
C SER A 135 -0.81 -11.58 18.34
N ALA A 136 -1.79 -12.29 18.88
CA ALA A 136 -2.46 -13.39 18.20
C ALA A 136 -3.97 -13.34 18.44
N LEU A 137 -4.74 -13.59 17.38
CA LEU A 137 -6.19 -13.73 17.45
C LEU A 137 -6.57 -15.19 17.13
N ARG A 138 -7.48 -15.72 17.94
CA ARG A 138 -8.03 -17.05 17.73
C ARG A 138 -9.25 -16.98 16.80
N GLN A 139 -9.61 -18.13 16.21
CA GLN A 139 -10.83 -18.22 15.42
C GLN A 139 -12.06 -17.75 16.22
N SER A 140 -12.12 -18.07 17.51
CA SER A 140 -13.20 -17.63 18.41
C SER A 140 -13.31 -16.10 18.53
N ASP A 141 -12.20 -15.36 18.43
CA ASP A 141 -12.23 -13.90 18.42
C ASP A 141 -12.81 -13.38 17.09
N LEU A 142 -12.39 -13.99 15.98
CA LEU A 142 -12.92 -13.65 14.66
C LEU A 142 -14.43 -13.91 14.57
N ASP A 143 -14.86 -15.08 15.05
CA ASP A 143 -16.27 -15.48 15.08
C ASP A 143 -17.10 -14.53 15.97
N PHE A 144 -16.59 -14.15 17.13
CA PHE A 144 -17.26 -13.25 18.06
C PHE A 144 -17.55 -11.87 17.44
N TYR A 145 -16.56 -11.32 16.72
CA TYR A 145 -16.73 -10.02 16.04
C TYR A 145 -17.35 -10.15 14.64
N GLY A 146 -17.54 -11.36 14.12
CA GLY A 146 -18.06 -11.60 12.78
C GLY A 146 -17.13 -11.09 11.68
N VAL A 147 -15.82 -11.20 11.89
CA VAL A 147 -14.78 -10.71 10.97
C VAL A 147 -14.03 -11.86 10.29
N THR A 148 -13.37 -11.53 9.20
CA THR A 148 -12.50 -12.44 8.45
C THR A 148 -11.07 -11.88 8.37
N GLY A 149 -10.12 -12.64 7.84
CA GLY A 149 -8.75 -12.17 7.64
C GLY A 149 -8.65 -10.83 6.87
N LYS A 150 -9.63 -10.50 6.04
CA LYS A 150 -9.68 -9.22 5.30
C LYS A 150 -9.94 -8.01 6.20
N ASP A 151 -10.54 -8.23 7.35
CA ASP A 151 -10.89 -7.16 8.30
C ASP A 151 -9.76 -6.86 9.28
N LEU A 152 -8.67 -7.64 9.25
CA LEU A 152 -7.52 -7.53 10.15
C LEU A 152 -6.43 -6.60 9.63
N ASP A 153 -6.67 -5.98 8.48
CA ASP A 153 -5.71 -5.07 7.85
C ASP A 153 -5.40 -3.87 8.74
N GLY A 154 -4.11 -3.51 8.82
CA GLY A 154 -3.60 -2.42 9.65
C GLY A 154 -3.31 -2.78 11.11
N ILE A 155 -3.65 -3.98 11.60
CA ILE A 155 -3.32 -4.40 12.98
C ILE A 155 -1.80 -4.50 13.16
N ILE A 156 -1.11 -5.14 12.23
CA ILE A 156 0.36 -5.27 12.29
C ILE A 156 1.06 -3.91 12.23
N ASP A 157 0.52 -2.98 11.42
CA ASP A 157 1.07 -1.63 11.34
C ASP A 157 0.88 -0.87 12.66
N GLN A 158 -0.28 -1.01 13.30
CA GLN A 158 -0.55 -0.38 14.59
C GLN A 158 0.36 -0.94 15.70
N LEU A 159 0.61 -2.24 15.73
CA LEU A 159 1.56 -2.85 16.64
C LEU A 159 2.98 -2.29 16.42
N ARG A 160 3.41 -2.15 15.17
CA ARG A 160 4.72 -1.62 14.80
C ARG A 160 4.92 -0.15 15.17
N LEU A 161 3.85 0.62 15.32
CA LEU A 161 3.92 2.03 15.74
C LEU A 161 4.17 2.21 17.25
N THR A 162 4.23 1.13 18.02
CA THR A 162 4.56 1.19 19.44
C THR A 162 6.00 1.67 19.64
N GLU A 163 6.21 2.65 20.50
CA GLU A 163 7.52 3.24 20.75
C GLU A 163 8.53 2.18 21.22
N GLY A 164 9.72 2.18 20.61
CA GLY A 164 10.79 1.22 20.91
C GLY A 164 10.69 -0.11 20.16
N VAL A 165 9.57 -0.40 19.52
CA VAL A 165 9.38 -1.65 18.78
C VAL A 165 10.12 -1.61 17.44
N GLU A 166 11.01 -2.57 17.25
CA GLU A 166 11.74 -2.82 15.99
C GLU A 166 11.07 -3.93 15.16
N VAL A 167 10.42 -4.90 15.84
CA VAL A 167 9.77 -6.06 15.20
C VAL A 167 8.35 -6.25 15.74
N ALA A 168 7.36 -6.32 14.85
CA ALA A 168 6.00 -6.67 15.18
C ALA A 168 5.61 -8.01 14.53
N ILE A 169 4.98 -8.89 15.31
CA ILE A 169 4.49 -10.20 14.87
C ILE A 169 2.99 -10.25 15.16
N PHE A 170 2.21 -10.48 14.13
CA PHE A 170 0.77 -10.68 14.25
C PHE A 170 0.36 -11.99 13.60
N LEU A 171 -0.32 -12.83 14.35
CA LEU A 171 -0.83 -14.12 13.90
C LEU A 171 -2.35 -14.16 14.09
N TYR A 172 -3.02 -14.93 13.26
CA TYR A 172 -4.43 -15.27 13.45
C TYR A 172 -4.73 -16.67 12.91
N GLU A 173 -5.70 -17.33 13.52
CA GLU A 173 -6.14 -18.64 13.05
C GLU A 173 -6.93 -18.50 11.76
N THR A 174 -6.64 -19.39 10.81
CA THR A 174 -7.44 -19.58 9.59
C THR A 174 -8.13 -20.93 9.72
N GLY A 175 -9.45 -20.93 9.75
CA GLY A 175 -10.26 -22.14 9.86
C GLY A 175 -10.10 -23.09 8.67
#